data_a58ef3218a91d3ddd3ae7d78bbf9de0c
#
_entry.id   a58ef3218a91d3ddd3ae7d78bbf9de0c
#
_cell.length_a   1.000
_cell.length_b   1.000
_cell.length_c   1.000
_cell.angle_alpha   90.00
_cell.angle_beta   90.00
_cell.angle_gamma   90.00
#
_symmetry.space_group_name_H-M   'P 1'
#
loop_
_entity.id
_entity.type
_entity.pdbx_description
1 polymer ?
#
loop_
_entity_poly.entity_id
_entity_poly.type
_entity_poly.pdbx_seq_one_letter_code
_entity_poly.pdbx_strand_id
1 'polypeptide(L)'
;MQKEIVAEIARAAAIEALGYKDDIINEEFDARYHDVKLLLRNYRKLKAHYAHVSPETLEVNAICSMRRKTGLMMSHVDKMLMVYNALCRDCGKVEELRRWNVLYLRYITDERLTVDEIAEQLGIDRRTFYRDINKAMEDMAVLLFGIEAIGTWKHSR
;
A
#
# COMPACT_ATOMS: atom_id res chain seq x y z
N MET A 1 -19.37 -42.40 -22.83
CA MET A 1 -18.33 -41.84 -23.71
C MET A 1 -18.55 -40.36 -24.02
N GLN A 2 -19.59 -39.92 -24.66
CA GLN A 2 -19.83 -38.49 -24.99
C GLN A 2 -20.03 -37.56 -23.76
N LYS A 3 -20.69 -38.04 -22.72
CA LYS A 3 -20.90 -37.27 -21.46
C LYS A 3 -19.62 -37.13 -20.62
N GLU A 4 -18.72 -38.07 -20.69
CA GLU A 4 -17.42 -38.02 -19.99
C GLU A 4 -16.47 -37.02 -20.64
N ILE A 5 -16.45 -36.97 -21.98
CA ILE A 5 -15.63 -36.00 -22.73
C ILE A 5 -16.11 -34.57 -22.45
N VAL A 6 -17.42 -34.34 -22.43
CA VAL A 6 -17.98 -33.03 -22.11
C VAL A 6 -17.66 -32.60 -20.67
N ALA A 7 -17.71 -33.51 -19.71
CA ALA A 7 -17.35 -33.23 -18.33
C ALA A 7 -15.86 -32.92 -18.17
N GLU A 8 -14.99 -33.56 -18.93
CA GLU A 8 -13.54 -33.33 -18.91
C GLU A 8 -13.17 -31.99 -19.52
N ILE A 9 -13.80 -31.59 -20.63
CA ILE A 9 -13.64 -30.30 -21.25
C ILE A 9 -14.15 -29.19 -20.32
N ALA A 10 -15.28 -29.36 -19.65
CA ALA A 10 -15.82 -28.41 -18.70
C ALA A 10 -14.89 -28.23 -17.48
N ARG A 11 -14.28 -29.31 -16.99
CA ARG A 11 -13.27 -29.22 -15.90
C ARG A 11 -12.01 -28.49 -16.33
N ALA A 12 -11.50 -28.79 -17.51
CA ALA A 12 -10.32 -28.11 -18.05
C ALA A 12 -10.57 -26.61 -18.24
N ALA A 13 -11.72 -26.22 -18.80
CA ALA A 13 -12.10 -24.83 -18.95
C ALA A 13 -12.29 -24.11 -17.61
N ALA A 14 -12.83 -24.81 -16.59
CA ALA A 14 -12.97 -24.24 -15.25
C ALA A 14 -11.62 -24.02 -14.56
N ILE A 15 -10.67 -24.94 -14.72
CA ILE A 15 -9.31 -24.83 -14.18
C ILE A 15 -8.56 -23.67 -14.85
N GLU A 16 -8.68 -23.55 -16.17
CA GLU A 16 -8.08 -22.45 -16.94
C GLU A 16 -8.67 -21.10 -16.55
N ALA A 17 -9.99 -21.00 -16.37
CA ALA A 17 -10.66 -19.79 -15.91
C ALA A 17 -10.28 -19.39 -14.48
N LEU A 18 -10.05 -20.35 -13.59
CA LEU A 18 -9.57 -20.11 -12.23
C LEU A 18 -8.12 -19.62 -12.22
N GLY A 19 -7.25 -20.22 -13.04
CA GLY A 19 -5.87 -19.78 -13.21
C GLY A 19 -5.78 -18.35 -13.74
N TYR A 20 -6.59 -18.02 -14.73
CA TYR A 20 -6.67 -16.66 -15.27
C TYR A 20 -7.14 -15.62 -14.23
N LYS A 21 -8.10 -15.99 -13.36
CA LYS A 21 -8.53 -15.11 -12.26
C LYS A 21 -7.41 -14.90 -11.24
N ASP A 22 -6.68 -15.93 -10.90
CA ASP A 22 -5.56 -15.82 -9.95
C ASP A 22 -4.44 -14.94 -10.49
N ASP A 23 -4.14 -15.02 -11.79
CA ASP A 23 -3.15 -14.16 -12.43
C ASP A 23 -3.58 -12.69 -12.43
N ILE A 24 -4.83 -12.38 -12.76
CA ILE A 24 -5.38 -11.00 -12.69
C ILE A 24 -5.33 -10.46 -11.27
N ILE A 25 -5.74 -11.25 -10.28
CA ILE A 25 -5.73 -10.83 -8.86
C ILE A 25 -4.30 -10.54 -8.40
N ASN A 26 -3.33 -11.34 -8.81
CA ASN A 26 -1.92 -11.11 -8.48
C ASN A 26 -1.36 -9.86 -9.15
N GLU A 27 -1.69 -9.60 -10.42
CA GLU A 27 -1.31 -8.38 -11.13
C GLU A 27 -1.90 -7.12 -10.45
N GLU A 28 -3.17 -7.18 -10.05
CA GLU A 28 -3.81 -6.08 -9.31
C GLU A 28 -3.15 -5.84 -7.95
N PHE A 29 -2.83 -6.90 -7.22
CA PHE A 29 -2.12 -6.78 -5.95
C PHE A 29 -0.75 -6.10 -6.13
N ASP A 30 0.05 -6.54 -7.09
CA ASP A 30 1.36 -5.97 -7.38
C ASP A 30 1.25 -4.50 -7.79
N ALA A 31 0.24 -4.14 -8.59
CA ALA A 31 -0.04 -2.77 -8.99
C ALA A 31 -0.40 -1.90 -7.76
N ARG A 32 -1.25 -2.37 -6.86
CA ARG A 32 -1.65 -1.63 -5.65
C ARG A 32 -0.50 -1.48 -4.66
N TYR A 33 0.31 -2.51 -4.48
CA TYR A 33 1.53 -2.41 -3.69
C TYR A 33 2.50 -1.36 -4.25
N HIS A 34 2.67 -1.34 -5.58
CA HIS A 34 3.49 -0.34 -6.26
C HIS A 34 2.94 1.07 -6.07
N ASP A 35 1.63 1.26 -6.18
CA ASP A 35 0.94 2.53 -5.97
C ASP A 35 1.16 3.05 -4.54
N VAL A 36 1.05 2.20 -3.53
CA VAL A 36 1.35 2.56 -2.13
C VAL A 36 2.78 3.03 -1.97
N LYS A 37 3.73 2.30 -2.56
CA LYS A 37 5.14 2.65 -2.50
C LYS A 37 5.43 4.01 -3.13
N LEU A 38 4.85 4.31 -4.29
CA LEU A 38 4.95 5.62 -4.95
C LEU A 38 4.32 6.72 -4.10
N LEU A 39 3.15 6.46 -3.55
CA LEU A 39 2.40 7.41 -2.73
C LEU A 39 3.16 7.76 -1.45
N LEU A 40 3.67 6.77 -0.72
CA LEU A 40 4.44 7.01 0.50
C LEU A 40 5.79 7.71 0.22
N ARG A 41 6.48 7.37 -0.86
CA ARG A 41 7.69 8.07 -1.28
C ARG A 41 7.46 9.55 -1.56
N ASN A 42 6.29 9.90 -2.05
CA ASN A 42 5.92 11.26 -2.40
C ASN A 42 5.05 11.94 -1.33
N TYR A 43 4.78 11.27 -0.21
CA TYR A 43 3.86 11.73 0.82
C TYR A 43 4.14 13.17 1.28
N ARG A 44 5.38 13.49 1.64
CA ARG A 44 5.78 14.83 2.07
C ARG A 44 5.60 15.89 0.98
N LYS A 45 5.91 15.54 -0.28
CA LYS A 45 5.74 16.44 -1.43
C LYS A 45 4.27 16.69 -1.73
N LEU A 46 3.44 15.65 -1.65
CA LEU A 46 1.99 15.76 -1.84
C LEU A 46 1.34 16.59 -0.74
N LYS A 47 1.76 16.42 0.50
CA LYS A 47 1.33 17.27 1.63
C LYS A 47 1.73 18.73 1.44
N ALA A 48 2.96 19.00 1.04
CA ALA A 48 3.45 20.33 0.77
C ALA A 48 2.70 20.98 -0.40
N HIS A 49 2.43 20.26 -1.47
CA HIS A 49 1.62 20.72 -2.59
C HIS A 49 0.23 21.15 -2.13
N TYR A 50 -0.46 20.31 -1.37
CA TYR A 50 -1.81 20.62 -0.88
C TYR A 50 -1.82 21.82 0.08
N ALA A 51 -0.81 21.94 0.94
CA ALA A 51 -0.72 23.02 1.92
C ALA A 51 -0.39 24.38 1.31
N HIS A 52 0.42 24.42 0.24
CA HIS A 52 0.98 25.65 -0.32
C HIS A 52 0.34 26.11 -1.63
N VAL A 53 -0.44 25.25 -2.29
CA VAL A 53 -1.17 25.63 -3.50
C VAL A 53 -2.51 26.23 -3.11
N SER A 54 -2.60 27.57 -3.13
CA SER A 54 -3.85 28.29 -2.83
C SER A 54 -4.82 28.23 -4.00
N PRO A 55 -6.13 28.03 -3.76
CA PRO A 55 -7.15 28.12 -4.82
C PRO A 55 -7.20 29.48 -5.48
N GLU A 56 -6.85 30.52 -4.77
CA GLU A 56 -6.93 31.92 -5.21
C GLU A 56 -5.85 32.32 -6.22
N THR A 57 -4.74 31.57 -6.27
CA THR A 57 -3.60 31.83 -7.16
C THR A 57 -3.80 31.22 -8.55
N LEU A 58 -4.89 30.49 -8.81
CA LEU A 58 -5.00 29.60 -9.96
C LEU A 58 -6.21 29.94 -10.80
N GLU A 59 -6.00 30.81 -11.77
CA GLU A 59 -6.95 31.04 -12.88
C GLU A 59 -7.09 29.84 -13.84
N VAL A 60 -6.31 28.75 -13.60
CA VAL A 60 -6.31 27.57 -14.45
C VAL A 60 -7.12 26.44 -13.82
N ASN A 61 -8.31 26.20 -14.35
CA ASN A 61 -9.24 25.14 -13.90
C ASN A 61 -8.60 23.75 -13.73
N ALA A 62 -7.61 23.40 -14.57
CA ALA A 62 -6.90 22.15 -14.49
C ALA A 62 -6.12 21.99 -13.16
N ILE A 63 -5.44 23.04 -12.71
CA ILE A 63 -4.63 23.01 -11.48
C ILE A 63 -5.54 22.98 -10.24
N CYS A 64 -6.67 23.71 -10.27
CA CYS A 64 -7.68 23.63 -9.20
C CYS A 64 -8.26 22.22 -9.06
N SER A 65 -8.53 21.55 -10.18
CA SER A 65 -9.00 20.16 -10.21
C SER A 65 -7.95 19.20 -9.64
N MET A 66 -6.69 19.35 -10.01
CA MET A 66 -5.57 18.55 -9.48
C MET A 66 -5.38 18.74 -7.98
N ARG A 67 -5.47 19.97 -7.49
CA ARG A 67 -5.39 20.27 -6.06
C ARG A 67 -6.50 19.58 -5.27
N ARG A 68 -7.74 19.65 -5.76
CA ARG A 68 -8.89 18.97 -5.14
C ARG A 68 -8.69 17.47 -5.09
N LYS A 69 -8.26 16.87 -6.18
CA LYS A 69 -7.97 15.43 -6.27
C LYS A 69 -6.87 15.02 -5.30
N THR A 70 -5.77 15.78 -5.25
CA THR A 70 -4.68 15.56 -4.29
C THR A 70 -5.16 15.67 -2.85
N GLY A 71 -5.95 16.68 -2.53
CA GLY A 71 -6.51 16.88 -1.19
C GLY A 71 -7.41 15.75 -0.72
N LEU A 72 -8.29 15.26 -1.59
CA LEU A 72 -9.16 14.11 -1.30
C LEU A 72 -8.33 12.83 -1.06
N MET A 73 -7.35 12.59 -1.91
CA MET A 73 -6.46 11.44 -1.78
C MET A 73 -5.63 11.52 -0.49
N MET A 74 -5.04 12.67 -0.19
CA MET A 74 -4.23 12.86 1.02
C MET A 74 -5.06 12.74 2.30
N SER A 75 -6.29 13.24 2.30
CA SER A 75 -7.22 13.05 3.42
C SER A 75 -7.51 11.57 3.67
N HIS A 76 -7.72 10.79 2.63
CA HIS A 76 -7.91 9.35 2.75
C HIS A 76 -6.66 8.64 3.25
N VAL A 77 -5.49 8.99 2.71
CA VAL A 77 -4.20 8.43 3.16
C VAL A 77 -3.94 8.72 4.63
N ASP A 78 -4.11 9.97 5.06
CA ASP A 78 -3.90 10.37 6.45
C ASP A 78 -4.84 9.59 7.40
N LYS A 79 -6.08 9.40 6.99
CA LYS A 79 -7.05 8.61 7.75
C LYS A 79 -6.64 7.14 7.85
N MET A 80 -6.16 6.55 6.77
CA MET A 80 -5.70 5.16 6.79
C MET A 80 -4.41 4.97 7.56
N LEU A 81 -3.51 5.95 7.57
CA LEU A 81 -2.34 5.95 8.44
C LEU A 81 -2.72 5.99 9.93
N MET A 82 -3.73 6.78 10.30
CA MET A 82 -4.26 6.78 11.67
C MET A 82 -4.87 5.42 12.05
N VAL A 83 -5.63 4.80 11.14
CA VAL A 83 -6.20 3.47 11.34
C VAL A 83 -5.09 2.42 11.49
N TYR A 84 -4.07 2.47 10.65
CA TYR A 84 -2.94 1.54 10.74
C TYR A 84 -2.19 1.66 12.06
N ASN A 85 -1.92 2.90 12.50
CA ASN A 85 -1.31 3.14 13.81
C ASN A 85 -2.16 2.54 14.95
N ALA A 86 -3.47 2.76 14.93
CA ALA A 86 -4.38 2.21 15.93
C ALA A 86 -4.37 0.68 15.94
N LEU A 87 -4.45 0.05 14.77
CA LEU A 87 -4.39 -1.42 14.64
C LEU A 87 -3.08 -2.01 15.17
N CYS A 88 -1.94 -1.38 14.86
CA CYS A 88 -0.64 -1.81 15.35
C CYS A 88 -0.49 -1.68 16.87
N ARG A 89 -1.09 -0.64 17.47
CA ARG A 89 -1.09 -0.44 18.94
C ARG A 89 -2.01 -1.41 19.65
N ASP A 90 -3.22 -1.60 19.13
CA ASP A 90 -4.26 -2.42 19.76
C ASP A 90 -3.95 -3.92 19.68
N CYS A 91 -3.15 -4.32 18.71
CA CYS A 91 -2.70 -5.70 18.55
C CYS A 91 -1.87 -6.21 19.74
N GLY A 92 -1.16 -5.32 20.47
CA GLY A 92 -0.32 -5.66 21.60
C GLY A 92 0.97 -6.42 21.26
N LYS A 93 1.29 -6.58 19.97
CA LYS A 93 2.52 -7.23 19.51
C LYS A 93 3.60 -6.20 19.21
N VAL A 94 4.79 -6.44 19.75
CA VAL A 94 5.95 -5.55 19.57
C VAL A 94 6.32 -5.40 18.08
N GLU A 95 6.20 -6.47 17.30
CA GLU A 95 6.50 -6.46 15.87
C GLU A 95 5.55 -5.55 15.07
N GLU A 96 4.27 -5.52 15.41
CA GLU A 96 3.28 -4.68 14.74
C GLU A 96 3.57 -3.20 15.02
N LEU A 97 3.84 -2.86 16.27
CA LEU A 97 4.20 -1.49 16.64
C LEU A 97 5.53 -1.06 15.99
N ARG A 98 6.49 -1.97 15.90
CA ARG A 98 7.76 -1.71 15.22
C ARG A 98 7.54 -1.44 13.73
N ARG A 99 6.68 -2.19 13.04
CA ARG A 99 6.31 -1.95 11.63
C ARG A 99 5.74 -0.56 11.41
N TRP A 100 4.84 -0.14 12.28
CA TRP A 100 4.34 1.24 12.27
C TRP A 100 5.47 2.26 12.42
N ASN A 101 6.35 2.08 13.41
CA ASN A 101 7.46 2.99 13.65
C ASN A 101 8.41 3.07 12.45
N VAL A 102 8.73 1.95 11.81
CA VAL A 102 9.57 1.91 10.60
C VAL A 102 8.92 2.72 9.47
N LEU A 103 7.63 2.53 9.23
CA LEU A 103 6.89 3.27 8.19
C LEU A 103 6.83 4.76 8.50
N TYR A 104 6.51 5.11 9.73
CA TYR A 104 6.39 6.49 10.18
C TYR A 104 7.72 7.25 10.05
N LEU A 105 8.80 6.69 10.59
CA LEU A 105 10.13 7.31 10.53
C LEU A 105 10.67 7.41 9.10
N ARG A 106 10.34 6.46 8.24
CA ARG A 106 10.82 6.46 6.86
C ARG A 106 10.12 7.48 5.98
N TYR A 107 8.78 7.61 6.09
CA TYR A 107 7.98 8.32 5.10
C TYR A 107 7.14 9.48 5.64
N ILE A 108 6.72 9.42 6.90
CA ILE A 108 5.68 10.31 7.42
C ILE A 108 6.29 11.50 8.19
N THR A 109 7.24 11.25 9.09
CA THR A 109 7.90 12.32 9.84
C THR A 109 8.62 13.31 8.92
N ASP A 110 8.77 14.54 9.33
CA ASP A 110 9.52 15.56 8.60
C ASP A 110 11.03 15.29 8.57
N GLU A 111 11.52 14.49 9.49
CA GLU A 111 12.90 14.04 9.50
C GLU A 111 13.21 13.12 8.32
N ARG A 112 14.32 13.38 7.64
CA ARG A 112 14.74 12.57 6.48
C ARG A 112 15.78 11.55 6.91
N LEU A 113 15.35 10.60 7.71
CA LEU A 113 16.21 9.55 8.24
C LEU A 113 16.58 8.52 7.16
N THR A 114 17.83 8.11 7.17
CA THR A 114 18.33 6.98 6.37
C THR A 114 17.89 5.64 6.98
N VAL A 115 18.03 4.57 6.22
CA VAL A 115 17.74 3.21 6.72
C VAL A 115 18.58 2.87 7.94
N ASP A 116 19.86 3.26 7.92
CA ASP A 116 20.79 2.97 9.02
C ASP A 116 20.44 3.74 10.29
N GLU A 117 20.08 5.02 10.18
CA GLU A 117 19.63 5.82 11.31
C GLU A 117 18.34 5.27 11.95
N ILE A 118 17.38 4.85 11.11
CA ILE A 118 16.15 4.23 11.61
C ILE A 118 16.43 2.88 12.28
N ALA A 119 17.27 2.05 11.67
CA ALA A 119 17.64 0.76 12.21
C ALA A 119 18.35 0.91 13.56
N GLU A 120 19.28 1.85 13.68
CA GLU A 120 19.96 2.18 14.93
C GLU A 120 18.97 2.68 16.01
N GLN A 121 18.10 3.61 15.65
CA GLN A 121 17.10 4.18 16.55
C GLN A 121 16.12 3.12 17.11
N LEU A 122 15.75 2.16 16.28
CA LEU A 122 14.83 1.08 16.66
C LEU A 122 15.53 -0.18 17.20
N GLY A 123 16.86 -0.22 17.21
CA GLY A 123 17.64 -1.37 17.65
C GLY A 123 17.43 -2.62 16.81
N ILE A 124 17.31 -2.46 15.49
CA ILE A 124 17.09 -3.54 14.52
C ILE A 124 18.17 -3.57 13.44
N ASP A 125 18.30 -4.70 12.75
CA ASP A 125 19.18 -4.82 11.59
C ASP A 125 18.48 -4.37 10.29
N ARG A 126 19.27 -4.16 9.22
CA ARG A 126 18.74 -3.76 7.89
C ARG A 126 17.74 -4.76 7.32
N ARG A 127 17.96 -6.07 7.55
CA ARG A 127 17.08 -7.12 7.05
C ARG A 127 15.70 -7.03 7.71
N THR A 128 15.68 -6.81 9.02
CA THR A 128 14.45 -6.59 9.79
C THR A 128 13.75 -5.32 9.34
N PHE A 129 14.50 -4.22 9.09
CA PHE A 129 13.92 -3.00 8.53
C PHE A 129 13.19 -3.26 7.20
N TYR A 130 13.84 -3.91 6.24
CA TYR A 130 13.22 -4.16 4.93
C TYR A 130 12.04 -5.12 5.01
N ARG A 131 12.08 -6.13 5.87
CA ARG A 131 10.95 -7.02 6.11
C ARG A 131 9.76 -6.24 6.70
N ASP A 132 10.00 -5.41 7.69
CA ASP A 132 8.96 -4.66 8.38
C ASP A 132 8.35 -3.58 7.48
N ILE A 133 9.16 -2.84 6.71
CA ILE A 133 8.65 -1.82 5.78
C ILE A 133 7.83 -2.44 4.64
N ASN A 134 8.25 -3.57 4.09
CA ASN A 134 7.51 -4.26 3.05
C ASN A 134 6.16 -4.74 3.59
N LYS A 135 6.14 -5.32 4.79
CA LYS A 135 4.90 -5.76 5.43
C LYS A 135 3.97 -4.59 5.75
N ALA A 136 4.51 -3.48 6.22
CA ALA A 136 3.73 -2.27 6.45
C ALA A 136 3.10 -1.72 5.16
N MET A 137 3.82 -1.78 4.04
CA MET A 137 3.28 -1.37 2.73
C MET A 137 2.15 -2.29 2.25
N GLU A 138 2.25 -3.60 2.48
CA GLU A 138 1.17 -4.54 2.18
C GLU A 138 -0.08 -4.24 2.99
N ASP A 139 0.07 -4.02 4.29
CA ASP A 139 -1.03 -3.68 5.19
C ASP A 139 -1.68 -2.35 4.76
N MET A 140 -0.88 -1.36 4.40
CA MET A 140 -1.38 -0.08 3.87
C MET A 140 -2.09 -0.23 2.53
N ALA A 141 -1.65 -1.14 1.67
CA ALA A 141 -2.35 -1.42 0.41
C ALA A 141 -3.77 -1.93 0.65
N VAL A 142 -3.94 -2.84 1.60
CA VAL A 142 -5.27 -3.33 1.99
C VAL A 142 -6.12 -2.21 2.58
N LEU A 143 -5.57 -1.37 3.44
CA LEU A 143 -6.30 -0.25 4.02
C LEU A 143 -6.73 0.81 2.99
N LEU A 144 -5.87 1.09 2.00
CA LEU A 144 -6.14 2.10 0.98
C LEU A 144 -7.06 1.61 -0.15
N PHE A 145 -6.90 0.37 -0.57
CA PHE A 145 -7.56 -0.18 -1.76
C PHE A 145 -8.53 -1.33 -1.45
N GLY A 146 -8.62 -1.76 -0.20
CA GLY A 146 -9.56 -2.80 0.23
C GLY A 146 -9.30 -4.14 -0.47
N ILE A 147 -10.37 -4.76 -0.94
CA ILE A 147 -10.33 -6.10 -1.53
C ILE A 147 -9.45 -6.20 -2.80
N GLU A 148 -9.28 -5.11 -3.53
CA GLU A 148 -8.43 -5.07 -4.73
C GLU A 148 -6.94 -5.29 -4.40
N ALA A 149 -6.54 -5.05 -3.14
CA ALA A 149 -5.19 -5.28 -2.66
C ALA A 149 -5.00 -6.65 -2.01
N ILE A 150 -6.03 -7.49 -1.98
CA ILE A 150 -5.96 -8.86 -1.47
C ILE A 150 -5.77 -9.79 -2.66
N GLY A 151 -4.52 -10.08 -2.98
CA GLY A 151 -4.17 -11.12 -3.95
C GLY A 151 -4.24 -12.51 -3.34
N THR A 152 -4.26 -13.55 -4.19
CA THR A 152 -3.93 -14.90 -3.75
C THR A 152 -2.45 -14.93 -3.41
N TRP A 153 -2.17 -14.65 -2.16
CA TRP A 153 -0.83 -14.55 -1.65
C TRP A 153 -0.13 -15.91 -1.69
N LYS A 154 0.51 -16.21 -2.80
CA LYS A 154 1.52 -17.27 -2.84
C LYS A 154 2.84 -16.64 -2.45
N HIS A 155 3.32 -16.98 -1.27
CA HIS A 155 4.66 -16.68 -0.82
C HIS A 155 5.69 -16.90 -1.92
N SER A 156 6.21 -15.83 -2.47
CA SER A 156 7.56 -15.83 -3.02
C SER A 156 8.50 -15.89 -1.84
N ARG A 157 9.05 -17.06 -1.61
CA ARG A 157 10.17 -17.24 -0.69
C ARG A 157 11.42 -16.60 -1.26
#